data_b4e696d22d2c3cbf3ee77734c7d1dcdf
#
_entry.id   b4e696d22d2c3cbf3ee77734c7d1dcdf
#
_cell.length_a   1.000
_cell.length_b   1.000
_cell.length_c   1.000
_cell.angle_alpha   90.00
_cell.angle_beta   90.00
_cell.angle_gamma   90.00
#
_symmetry.space_group_name_H-M   'P 1'
#
loop_
_entity.id
_entity.type
_entity.pdbx_description
1 polymer ?
#
loop_
_entity_poly.entity_id
_entity_poly.type
_entity_poly.pdbx_seq_one_letter_code
_entity_poly.pdbx_strand_id
1 'polypeptide(L)'
;VQGGEFLKKHGHDGNYNWYFSLDRKGAPLVEPYNIFSYTFATMAFGQLSLATGNQEYADIAKRTFDIVLSKVDNPKGKWNKLYPGTRNLKGFALPMILCNLSLEIEHLLDDKFLRSTIDTCIHEVMEVFYRPELGGIIVENVLASGELSDSFEGRQVTPGHAIEAMWFIMDLGKRLNRPELIEKAKNITLTMLEYGWDKE
;
A
#
# COMPACT_ATOMS: atom_id res chain seq x y z
N VAL A 1 -17.42 -1.45 -15.21
CA VAL A 1 -17.55 -2.80 -15.76
C VAL A 1 -16.63 -3.01 -16.96
N GLN A 2 -16.69 -2.17 -18.03
CA GLN A 2 -15.90 -2.38 -19.25
C GLN A 2 -14.39 -2.48 -19.00
N GLY A 3 -13.81 -1.57 -18.18
CA GLY A 3 -12.40 -1.63 -17.80
C GLY A 3 -12.04 -2.89 -17.01
N GLY A 4 -12.93 -3.34 -16.13
CA GLY A 4 -12.76 -4.58 -15.37
C GLY A 4 -12.71 -5.81 -16.27
N GLU A 5 -13.61 -5.90 -17.27
CA GLU A 5 -13.59 -7.00 -18.25
C GLU A 5 -12.32 -6.99 -19.10
N PHE A 6 -11.83 -5.78 -19.47
CA PHE A 6 -10.57 -5.66 -20.18
C PHE A 6 -9.40 -6.16 -19.33
N LEU A 7 -9.30 -5.73 -18.07
CA LEU A 7 -8.25 -6.17 -17.13
C LEU A 7 -8.35 -7.66 -16.82
N LYS A 8 -9.56 -8.19 -16.58
CA LYS A 8 -9.78 -9.62 -16.37
C LYS A 8 -9.25 -10.46 -17.54
N LYS A 9 -9.44 -9.99 -18.77
CA LYS A 9 -9.02 -10.71 -19.98
C LYS A 9 -7.55 -10.56 -20.31
N HIS A 10 -6.98 -9.39 -20.05
CA HIS A 10 -5.67 -8.99 -20.57
C HIS A 10 -4.65 -8.58 -19.50
N GLY A 11 -5.09 -8.28 -18.27
CA GLY A 11 -4.27 -7.68 -17.23
C GLY A 11 -3.26 -8.61 -16.57
N HIS A 12 -3.35 -9.92 -16.79
CA HIS A 12 -2.51 -10.93 -16.16
C HIS A 12 -2.22 -12.14 -17.07
N ASP A 13 -1.29 -12.98 -16.66
CA ASP A 13 -0.80 -14.16 -17.41
C ASP A 13 -1.68 -15.43 -17.28
N GLY A 14 -2.88 -15.32 -16.75
CA GLY A 14 -3.76 -16.46 -16.43
C GLY A 14 -3.52 -17.05 -15.03
N ASN A 15 -2.37 -16.81 -14.40
CA ASN A 15 -2.05 -17.18 -13.01
C ASN A 15 -2.17 -16.01 -12.03
N TYR A 16 -2.81 -14.91 -12.46
CA TYR A 16 -2.97 -13.66 -11.70
C TYR A 16 -1.64 -12.95 -11.39
N ASN A 17 -0.61 -13.16 -12.23
CA ASN A 17 0.56 -12.27 -12.24
C ASN A 17 0.20 -11.04 -13.06
N TRP A 18 -0.11 -9.94 -12.38
CA TRP A 18 -0.64 -8.73 -12.99
C TRP A 18 0.47 -7.91 -13.66
N TYR A 19 0.32 -7.67 -14.97
CA TYR A 19 1.26 -6.85 -15.72
C TYR A 19 1.27 -5.40 -15.21
N PHE A 20 2.43 -4.77 -15.26
CA PHE A 20 2.55 -3.36 -14.90
C PHE A 20 1.92 -2.44 -15.94
N SER A 21 2.11 -2.74 -17.22
CA SER A 21 1.49 -2.00 -18.31
C SER A 21 1.13 -2.87 -19.50
N LEU A 22 0.09 -2.43 -20.21
CA LEU A 22 -0.44 -3.04 -21.42
C LEU A 22 -0.50 -2.01 -22.53
N ASP A 23 -0.47 -2.46 -23.78
CA ASP A 23 -0.87 -1.61 -24.89
C ASP A 23 -2.40 -1.43 -24.94
N ARG A 24 -2.87 -0.55 -25.83
CA ARG A 24 -4.32 -0.28 -25.97
C ARG A 24 -5.16 -1.49 -26.43
N LYS A 25 -4.51 -2.56 -26.93
CA LYS A 25 -5.15 -3.80 -27.37
C LYS A 25 -5.09 -4.91 -26.32
N GLY A 26 -4.36 -4.66 -25.21
CA GLY A 26 -4.19 -5.60 -24.12
C GLY A 26 -2.95 -6.48 -24.24
N ALA A 27 -2.03 -6.19 -25.15
CA ALA A 27 -0.75 -6.88 -25.18
C ALA A 27 0.16 -6.40 -24.06
N PRO A 28 0.83 -7.30 -23.30
CA PRO A 28 1.72 -6.90 -22.21
C PRO A 28 2.94 -6.11 -22.74
N LEU A 29 3.22 -5.00 -22.09
CA LEU A 29 4.40 -4.16 -22.37
C LEU A 29 5.47 -4.29 -21.28
N VAL A 30 5.05 -4.39 -20.03
CA VAL A 30 5.95 -4.51 -18.88
C VAL A 30 5.45 -5.61 -17.95
N GLU A 31 6.37 -6.53 -17.60
CA GLU A 31 6.10 -7.62 -16.65
C GLU A 31 5.75 -7.10 -15.25
N PRO A 32 5.09 -7.92 -14.42
CA PRO A 32 4.89 -7.62 -13.01
C PRO A 32 6.24 -7.64 -12.28
N TYR A 33 6.75 -6.46 -11.90
CA TYR A 33 8.07 -6.33 -11.28
C TYR A 33 8.03 -5.93 -9.79
N ASN A 34 6.85 -5.67 -9.25
CA ASN A 34 6.64 -5.42 -7.83
C ASN A 34 5.21 -5.81 -7.38
N ILE A 35 4.97 -5.72 -6.08
CA ILE A 35 3.69 -6.07 -5.46
C ILE A 35 2.53 -5.12 -5.85
N PHE A 36 2.80 -3.86 -6.23
CA PHE A 36 1.76 -2.83 -6.37
C PHE A 36 0.78 -3.08 -7.52
N SER A 37 1.19 -3.73 -8.61
CA SER A 37 0.23 -4.14 -9.65
C SER A 37 -0.86 -5.06 -9.09
N TYR A 38 -0.50 -5.93 -8.15
CA TYR A 38 -1.43 -6.85 -7.49
C TYR A 38 -2.33 -6.10 -6.49
N THR A 39 -1.79 -5.15 -5.71
CA THR A 39 -2.61 -4.40 -4.74
C THR A 39 -3.67 -3.58 -5.45
N PHE A 40 -3.33 -2.88 -6.54
CA PHE A 40 -4.29 -2.12 -7.32
C PHE A 40 -5.30 -3.01 -8.06
N ALA A 41 -4.91 -4.17 -8.57
CA ALA A 41 -5.84 -5.13 -9.14
C ALA A 41 -6.82 -5.66 -8.09
N THR A 42 -6.33 -5.98 -6.87
CA THR A 42 -7.17 -6.39 -5.75
C THR A 42 -8.22 -5.34 -5.41
N MET A 43 -7.82 -4.07 -5.27
CA MET A 43 -8.75 -2.96 -4.99
C MET A 43 -9.79 -2.82 -6.10
N ALA A 44 -9.34 -2.82 -7.36
CA ALA A 44 -10.24 -2.64 -8.51
C ALA A 44 -11.30 -3.73 -8.58
N PHE A 45 -10.92 -5.00 -8.45
CA PHE A 45 -11.87 -6.11 -8.50
C PHE A 45 -12.69 -6.24 -7.21
N GLY A 46 -12.13 -5.87 -6.05
CA GLY A 46 -12.89 -5.75 -4.80
C GLY A 46 -14.02 -4.74 -4.94
N GLN A 47 -13.73 -3.54 -5.38
CA GLN A 47 -14.73 -2.49 -5.58
C GLN A 47 -15.71 -2.82 -6.70
N LEU A 48 -15.28 -3.47 -7.78
CA LEU A 48 -16.19 -3.97 -8.82
C LEU A 48 -17.14 -5.03 -8.27
N SER A 49 -16.70 -5.93 -7.40
CA SER A 49 -17.55 -6.93 -6.77
C SER A 49 -18.62 -6.27 -5.90
N LEU A 50 -18.25 -5.25 -5.12
CA LEU A 50 -19.18 -4.49 -4.29
C LEU A 50 -20.22 -3.74 -5.13
N ALA A 51 -19.77 -3.08 -6.20
CA ALA A 51 -20.62 -2.25 -7.04
C ALA A 51 -21.59 -3.08 -7.93
N THR A 52 -21.24 -4.31 -8.28
CA THR A 52 -22.00 -5.12 -9.24
C THR A 52 -22.68 -6.35 -8.64
N GLY A 53 -22.25 -6.78 -7.44
CA GLY A 53 -22.66 -8.05 -6.85
C GLY A 53 -22.09 -9.28 -7.58
N ASN A 54 -21.14 -9.10 -8.52
CA ASN A 54 -20.60 -10.21 -9.30
C ASN A 54 -19.55 -10.98 -8.49
N GLN A 55 -19.86 -12.26 -8.21
CA GLN A 55 -19.00 -13.15 -7.44
C GLN A 55 -17.65 -13.41 -8.13
N GLU A 56 -17.60 -13.45 -9.46
CA GLU A 56 -16.35 -13.65 -10.19
C GLU A 56 -15.32 -12.56 -9.87
N TYR A 57 -15.77 -11.29 -9.75
CA TYR A 57 -14.87 -10.21 -9.34
C TYR A 57 -14.39 -10.35 -7.91
N ALA A 58 -15.25 -10.81 -7.00
CA ALA A 58 -14.86 -11.11 -5.62
C ALA A 58 -13.79 -12.21 -5.55
N ASP A 59 -13.94 -13.26 -6.36
CA ASP A 59 -12.99 -14.37 -6.41
C ASP A 59 -11.64 -13.93 -7.00
N ILE A 60 -11.65 -13.08 -8.03
CA ILE A 60 -10.42 -12.47 -8.57
C ILE A 60 -9.72 -11.63 -7.50
N ALA A 61 -10.45 -10.78 -6.78
CA ALA A 61 -9.90 -9.94 -5.73
C ALA A 61 -9.28 -10.77 -4.61
N LYS A 62 -9.98 -11.78 -4.08
CA LYS A 62 -9.48 -12.68 -3.02
C LYS A 62 -8.22 -13.40 -3.46
N ARG A 63 -8.24 -14.02 -4.63
CA ARG A 63 -7.09 -14.76 -5.16
C ARG A 63 -5.87 -13.85 -5.37
N THR A 64 -6.09 -12.64 -5.86
CA THR A 64 -5.01 -11.66 -6.02
C THR A 64 -4.49 -11.19 -4.66
N PHE A 65 -5.37 -11.01 -3.67
CA PHE A 65 -4.99 -10.66 -2.31
C PHE A 65 -4.13 -11.73 -1.64
N ASP A 66 -4.45 -13.02 -1.80
CA ASP A 66 -3.62 -14.13 -1.32
C ASP A 66 -2.21 -14.05 -1.91
N ILE A 67 -2.09 -13.68 -3.20
CA ILE A 67 -0.79 -13.46 -3.83
C ILE A 67 -0.08 -12.24 -3.24
N VAL A 68 -0.80 -11.14 -2.95
CA VAL A 68 -0.22 -9.98 -2.24
C VAL A 68 0.38 -10.42 -0.92
N LEU A 69 -0.37 -11.15 -0.08
CA LEU A 69 0.10 -11.63 1.22
C LEU A 69 1.34 -12.52 1.10
N SER A 70 1.41 -13.37 0.09
CA SER A 70 2.56 -14.25 -0.16
C SER A 70 3.83 -13.49 -0.58
N LYS A 71 3.71 -12.22 -0.99
CA LYS A 71 4.81 -11.39 -1.49
C LYS A 71 5.27 -10.29 -0.52
N VAL A 72 4.63 -10.17 0.65
CA VAL A 72 4.93 -9.10 1.62
C VAL A 72 6.40 -9.03 2.01
N ASP A 73 7.03 -10.19 2.24
CA ASP A 73 8.44 -10.27 2.64
C ASP A 73 9.43 -10.06 1.48
N ASN A 74 8.96 -10.17 0.25
CA ASN A 74 9.77 -9.93 -0.96
C ASN A 74 8.94 -9.25 -2.07
N PRO A 75 8.57 -7.97 -1.88
CA PRO A 75 7.63 -7.26 -2.77
C PRO A 75 8.07 -7.18 -4.24
N LYS A 76 9.37 -7.24 -4.49
CA LYS A 76 9.96 -7.18 -5.84
C LYS A 76 10.25 -8.57 -6.43
N GLY A 77 10.14 -9.64 -5.64
CA GLY A 77 10.39 -11.01 -6.11
C GLY A 77 11.74 -11.14 -6.82
N LYS A 78 11.75 -11.70 -8.03
CA LYS A 78 12.96 -11.85 -8.87
C LYS A 78 13.65 -10.54 -9.27
N TRP A 79 12.96 -9.42 -9.14
CA TRP A 79 13.48 -8.08 -9.43
C TRP A 79 14.17 -7.42 -8.24
N ASN A 80 14.20 -8.09 -7.09
CA ASN A 80 14.95 -7.64 -5.92
C ASN A 80 16.45 -7.79 -6.21
N LYS A 81 17.14 -6.67 -6.33
CA LYS A 81 18.59 -6.61 -6.61
C LYS A 81 19.44 -6.50 -5.34
N LEU A 82 18.82 -6.54 -4.16
CA LEU A 82 19.56 -6.50 -2.91
C LEU A 82 20.33 -7.80 -2.70
N TYR A 83 21.59 -7.70 -2.29
CA TYR A 83 22.34 -8.85 -1.86
C TYR A 83 21.79 -9.34 -0.50
N PRO A 84 21.51 -10.65 -0.33
CA PRO A 84 20.95 -11.18 0.91
C PRO A 84 21.75 -10.78 2.14
N GLY A 85 21.06 -10.33 3.19
CA GLY A 85 21.68 -9.91 4.45
C GLY A 85 22.29 -8.51 4.45
N THR A 86 22.25 -7.78 3.32
CA THR A 86 22.65 -6.37 3.27
C THR A 86 21.42 -5.47 3.25
N ARG A 87 21.60 -4.22 3.74
CA ARG A 87 20.52 -3.19 3.68
C ARG A 87 19.18 -3.72 4.17
N ASN A 88 19.14 -4.23 5.38
CA ASN A 88 17.91 -4.76 5.99
C ASN A 88 16.96 -3.61 6.35
N LEU A 89 16.40 -2.99 5.32
CA LEU A 89 15.47 -1.88 5.39
C LEU A 89 14.04 -2.34 5.15
N LYS A 90 13.13 -1.72 5.88
CA LYS A 90 11.70 -1.83 5.77
C LYS A 90 11.18 -0.53 5.13
N GLY A 91 10.35 -0.64 4.09
CA GLY A 91 9.84 0.50 3.34
C GLY A 91 8.43 0.89 3.74
N PHE A 92 8.14 2.19 3.73
CA PHE A 92 6.85 2.79 4.10
C PHE A 92 5.70 2.46 3.15
N ALA A 93 5.99 2.40 1.85
CA ALA A 93 4.94 2.25 0.82
C ALA A 93 4.07 1.00 0.99
N LEU A 94 4.61 -0.09 1.52
CA LEU A 94 3.84 -1.32 1.69
C LEU A 94 2.82 -1.25 2.83
N PRO A 95 3.15 -0.89 4.09
CA PRO A 95 2.14 -0.71 5.13
C PRO A 95 1.13 0.38 4.80
N MET A 96 1.54 1.45 4.11
CA MET A 96 0.64 2.48 3.61
C MET A 96 -0.43 1.91 2.68
N ILE A 97 -0.03 1.19 1.63
CA ILE A 97 -0.99 0.66 0.65
C ILE A 97 -1.85 -0.47 1.23
N LEU A 98 -1.31 -1.29 2.14
CA LEU A 98 -2.09 -2.35 2.80
C LEU A 98 -3.17 -1.77 3.71
N CYS A 99 -2.93 -0.60 4.32
CA CYS A 99 -3.93 0.15 5.07
C CYS A 99 -5.16 0.44 4.20
N ASN A 100 -4.97 1.08 3.05
CA ASN A 100 -6.05 1.39 2.13
C ASN A 100 -6.67 0.13 1.51
N LEU A 101 -5.83 -0.81 1.05
CA LEU A 101 -6.29 -2.06 0.45
C LEU A 101 -7.26 -2.81 1.36
N SER A 102 -6.94 -2.91 2.66
CA SER A 102 -7.80 -3.60 3.63
C SER A 102 -9.17 -2.95 3.76
N LEU A 103 -9.27 -1.63 3.65
CA LEU A 103 -10.54 -0.92 3.65
C LEU A 103 -11.34 -1.15 2.36
N GLU A 104 -10.66 -1.09 1.23
CA GLU A 104 -11.30 -1.23 -0.08
C GLU A 104 -11.90 -2.62 -0.33
N ILE A 105 -11.39 -3.65 0.35
CA ILE A 105 -11.86 -5.03 0.23
C ILE A 105 -12.43 -5.59 1.54
N GLU A 106 -12.75 -4.74 2.54
CA GLU A 106 -13.23 -5.18 3.87
C GLU A 106 -14.40 -6.17 3.80
N HIS A 107 -15.31 -5.99 2.84
CA HIS A 107 -16.46 -6.87 2.60
C HIS A 107 -16.08 -8.29 2.13
N LEU A 108 -14.83 -8.52 1.78
CA LEU A 108 -14.29 -9.81 1.34
C LEU A 108 -13.40 -10.48 2.38
N LEU A 109 -13.06 -9.79 3.47
CA LEU A 109 -12.12 -10.24 4.49
C LEU A 109 -12.84 -10.77 5.72
N ASP A 110 -12.18 -11.67 6.45
CA ASP A 110 -12.59 -12.07 7.79
C ASP A 110 -12.36 -10.93 8.79
N ASP A 111 -13.32 -10.70 9.71
CA ASP A 111 -13.28 -9.59 10.67
C ASP A 111 -12.03 -9.59 11.55
N LYS A 112 -11.57 -10.76 11.99
CA LYS A 112 -10.39 -10.87 12.84
C LYS A 112 -9.11 -10.52 12.06
N PHE A 113 -9.01 -11.02 10.83
CA PHE A 113 -7.90 -10.71 9.95
C PHE A 113 -7.88 -9.23 9.62
N LEU A 114 -9.03 -8.64 9.25
CA LEU A 114 -9.18 -7.22 8.95
C LEU A 114 -8.71 -6.35 10.11
N ARG A 115 -9.19 -6.59 11.33
CA ARG A 115 -8.80 -5.83 12.54
C ARG A 115 -7.31 -5.93 12.81
N SER A 116 -6.74 -7.14 12.77
CA SER A 116 -5.31 -7.34 12.98
C SER A 116 -4.46 -6.61 11.94
N THR A 117 -4.88 -6.62 10.67
CA THR A 117 -4.18 -5.92 9.60
C THR A 117 -4.24 -4.40 9.78
N ILE A 118 -5.43 -3.88 10.13
CA ILE A 118 -5.62 -2.44 10.40
C ILE A 118 -4.75 -1.99 11.58
N ASP A 119 -4.76 -2.70 12.70
CA ASP A 119 -3.96 -2.35 13.87
C ASP A 119 -2.45 -2.36 13.55
N THR A 120 -1.99 -3.35 12.78
CA THR A 120 -0.61 -3.42 12.30
C THR A 120 -0.29 -2.22 11.39
N CYS A 121 -1.15 -1.89 10.44
CA CYS A 121 -0.93 -0.76 9.53
C CYS A 121 -0.90 0.58 10.29
N ILE A 122 -1.81 0.79 11.25
CA ILE A 122 -1.80 2.00 12.08
C ILE A 122 -0.49 2.09 12.87
N HIS A 123 -0.06 1.01 13.53
CA HIS A 123 1.20 0.98 14.25
C HIS A 123 2.39 1.32 13.34
N GLU A 124 2.50 0.64 12.19
CA GLU A 124 3.59 0.88 11.25
C GLU A 124 3.61 2.34 10.79
N VAL A 125 2.50 2.86 10.29
CA VAL A 125 2.40 4.20 9.71
C VAL A 125 2.60 5.29 10.77
N MET A 126 1.94 5.16 11.94
CA MET A 126 1.84 6.24 12.92
C MET A 126 2.89 6.19 14.03
N GLU A 127 3.67 5.09 14.14
CA GLU A 127 4.66 4.93 15.20
C GLU A 127 6.02 4.53 14.64
N VAL A 128 6.10 3.54 13.71
CA VAL A 128 7.39 3.06 13.20
C VAL A 128 8.00 4.01 12.18
N PHE A 129 7.22 4.57 11.26
CA PHE A 129 7.73 5.49 10.23
C PHE A 129 7.58 6.96 10.59
N TYR A 130 6.69 7.30 11.52
CA TYR A 130 6.54 8.66 12.02
C TYR A 130 7.67 9.02 13.00
N ARG A 131 8.30 10.19 12.79
CA ARG A 131 9.50 10.64 13.52
C ARG A 131 9.27 12.01 14.15
N PRO A 132 8.72 12.04 15.38
CA PRO A 132 8.55 13.30 16.10
C PRO A 132 9.88 13.98 16.41
N GLU A 133 10.96 13.21 16.66
CA GLU A 133 12.31 13.70 16.91
C GLU A 133 12.95 14.40 15.70
N LEU A 134 12.44 14.15 14.49
CA LEU A 134 12.86 14.82 13.25
C LEU A 134 11.88 15.92 12.80
N GLY A 135 11.12 16.48 13.73
CA GLY A 135 10.15 17.54 13.44
C GLY A 135 8.78 17.04 13.02
N GLY A 136 8.47 15.77 13.26
CA GLY A 136 7.14 15.19 12.99
C GLY A 136 6.93 14.77 11.53
N ILE A 137 7.99 14.37 10.86
CA ILE A 137 7.96 13.84 9.49
C ILE A 137 7.77 12.33 9.45
N ILE A 138 7.42 11.82 8.26
CA ILE A 138 7.43 10.39 7.93
C ILE A 138 8.61 10.11 7.01
N VAL A 139 9.41 9.10 7.36
CA VAL A 139 10.54 8.62 6.54
C VAL A 139 10.11 7.45 5.65
N GLU A 140 10.79 7.29 4.50
CA GLU A 140 10.47 6.21 3.55
C GLU A 140 11.04 4.85 3.96
N ASN A 141 12.14 4.83 4.72
CA ASN A 141 12.80 3.59 5.08
C ASN A 141 13.33 3.64 6.52
N VAL A 142 13.19 2.51 7.20
CA VAL A 142 13.76 2.27 8.53
C VAL A 142 14.48 0.93 8.54
N LEU A 143 15.29 0.65 9.55
CA LEU A 143 15.83 -0.68 9.79
C LEU A 143 14.69 -1.67 10.07
N ALA A 144 14.91 -2.95 9.91
CA ALA A 144 13.91 -3.98 10.24
C ALA A 144 13.47 -3.92 11.70
N SER A 145 14.33 -3.41 12.61
CA SER A 145 14.03 -3.11 14.02
C SER A 145 13.07 -1.91 14.21
N GLY A 146 12.83 -1.12 13.16
CA GLY A 146 12.09 0.15 13.24
C GLY A 146 12.97 1.36 13.55
N GLU A 147 14.28 1.21 13.79
CA GLU A 147 15.20 2.31 14.05
C GLU A 147 15.54 3.07 12.76
N LEU A 148 15.98 4.33 12.91
CA LEU A 148 16.49 5.11 11.79
C LEU A 148 17.78 4.47 11.24
N SER A 149 17.92 4.50 9.92
CA SER A 149 19.16 4.10 9.25
C SER A 149 19.94 5.34 8.82
N ASP A 150 21.22 5.41 9.19
CA ASP A 150 22.13 6.44 8.67
C ASP A 150 22.68 6.05 7.28
N SER A 151 21.77 5.78 6.35
CA SER A 151 22.07 5.51 4.95
C SER A 151 21.38 6.54 4.05
N PHE A 152 21.75 6.58 2.79
CA PHE A 152 21.07 7.43 1.80
C PHE A 152 19.57 7.11 1.76
N GLU A 153 19.21 5.83 1.71
CA GLU A 153 17.83 5.37 1.69
C GLU A 153 17.09 5.67 3.00
N GLY A 154 17.78 5.57 4.16
CA GLY A 154 17.19 5.86 5.47
C GLY A 154 16.89 7.34 5.71
N ARG A 155 17.53 8.23 4.95
CA ARG A 155 17.26 9.68 4.98
C ARG A 155 16.24 10.13 3.96
N GLN A 156 15.70 9.21 3.17
CA GLN A 156 14.69 9.54 2.15
C GLN A 156 13.36 9.91 2.78
N VAL A 157 12.78 11.00 2.30
CA VAL A 157 11.44 11.46 2.64
C VAL A 157 10.66 11.69 1.35
N THR A 158 9.46 11.13 1.25
CA THR A 158 8.56 11.34 0.12
C THR A 158 7.26 11.97 0.62
N PRO A 159 7.16 13.32 0.63
CA PRO A 159 6.01 14.01 1.19
C PRO A 159 4.67 13.53 0.64
N GLY A 160 4.60 13.22 -0.67
CA GLY A 160 3.40 12.70 -1.31
C GLY A 160 2.90 11.39 -0.70
N HIS A 161 3.77 10.41 -0.47
CA HIS A 161 3.39 9.15 0.19
C HIS A 161 2.89 9.37 1.62
N ALA A 162 3.57 10.26 2.37
CA ALA A 162 3.15 10.58 3.73
C ALA A 162 1.76 11.21 3.77
N ILE A 163 1.48 12.19 2.89
CA ILE A 163 0.18 12.84 2.77
C ILE A 163 -0.89 11.84 2.35
N GLU A 164 -0.58 10.96 1.40
CA GLU A 164 -1.48 9.89 0.97
C GLU A 164 -1.81 8.94 2.12
N ALA A 165 -0.83 8.48 2.88
CA ALA A 165 -1.07 7.64 4.05
C ALA A 165 -1.94 8.32 5.11
N MET A 166 -1.78 9.62 5.31
CA MET A 166 -2.55 10.35 6.32
C MET A 166 -4.04 10.40 6.00
N TRP A 167 -4.45 10.50 4.73
CA TRP A 167 -5.87 10.44 4.44
C TRP A 167 -6.43 9.02 4.64
N PHE A 168 -5.65 7.95 4.40
CA PHE A 168 -6.04 6.58 4.77
C PHE A 168 -6.27 6.46 6.29
N ILE A 169 -5.34 7.01 7.09
CA ILE A 169 -5.46 7.01 8.55
C ILE A 169 -6.66 7.85 9.02
N MET A 170 -6.96 8.98 8.37
CA MET A 170 -8.15 9.78 8.70
C MET A 170 -9.45 9.02 8.41
N ASP A 171 -9.53 8.27 7.29
CA ASP A 171 -10.69 7.44 6.97
C ASP A 171 -10.83 6.30 7.99
N LEU A 172 -9.74 5.64 8.35
CA LEU A 172 -9.73 4.65 9.44
C LEU A 172 -10.18 5.25 10.77
N GLY A 173 -9.66 6.41 11.14
CA GLY A 173 -10.06 7.11 12.36
C GLY A 173 -11.56 7.39 12.41
N LYS A 174 -12.14 7.76 11.28
CA LYS A 174 -13.60 7.95 11.14
C LYS A 174 -14.36 6.64 11.30
N ARG A 175 -13.96 5.57 10.60
CA ARG A 175 -14.62 4.25 10.65
C ARG A 175 -14.52 3.59 12.03
N LEU A 176 -13.37 3.74 12.70
CA LEU A 176 -13.11 3.18 14.03
C LEU A 176 -13.60 4.06 15.18
N ASN A 177 -14.18 5.24 14.90
CA ASN A 177 -14.56 6.26 15.87
C ASN A 177 -13.39 6.68 16.79
N ARG A 178 -12.23 6.92 16.19
CA ARG A 178 -10.98 7.30 16.84
C ARG A 178 -10.53 8.70 16.41
N PRO A 179 -11.14 9.76 16.96
CA PRO A 179 -10.86 11.15 16.56
C PRO A 179 -9.40 11.56 16.81
N GLU A 180 -8.70 10.95 17.76
CA GLU A 180 -7.29 11.20 18.02
C GLU A 180 -6.39 10.83 16.82
N LEU A 181 -6.75 9.77 16.05
CA LEU A 181 -6.05 9.42 14.82
C LEU A 181 -6.24 10.49 13.74
N ILE A 182 -7.46 11.02 13.63
CA ILE A 182 -7.79 12.06 12.64
C ILE A 182 -6.96 13.32 12.92
N GLU A 183 -6.93 13.79 14.17
CA GLU A 183 -6.17 15.00 14.53
C GLU A 183 -4.66 14.80 14.38
N LYS A 184 -4.13 13.62 14.78
CA LYS A 184 -2.71 13.32 14.58
C LYS A 184 -2.36 13.28 13.08
N ALA A 185 -3.15 12.59 12.26
CA ALA A 185 -2.92 12.50 10.82
C ALA A 185 -3.01 13.88 10.13
N LYS A 186 -3.97 14.71 10.51
CA LYS A 186 -4.08 16.09 10.02
C LYS A 186 -2.83 16.91 10.31
N ASN A 187 -2.32 16.85 11.54
CA ASN A 187 -1.12 17.58 11.93
C ASN A 187 0.11 17.08 11.15
N ILE A 188 0.26 15.78 10.96
CA ILE A 188 1.34 15.20 10.13
C ILE A 188 1.20 15.66 8.67
N THR A 189 -0.01 15.69 8.12
CA THR A 189 -0.27 16.20 6.76
C THR A 189 0.23 17.63 6.60
N LEU A 190 -0.09 18.52 7.55
CA LEU A 190 0.34 19.93 7.51
C LEU A 190 1.87 20.03 7.62
N THR A 191 2.49 19.24 8.49
CA THR A 191 3.95 19.17 8.61
C THR A 191 4.61 18.71 7.31
N MET A 192 4.05 17.68 6.66
CA MET A 192 4.60 17.15 5.41
C MET A 192 4.39 18.09 4.22
N LEU A 193 3.29 18.84 4.20
CA LEU A 193 3.07 19.92 3.23
C LEU A 193 4.12 21.02 3.37
N GLU A 194 4.36 21.51 4.60
CA GLU A 194 5.38 22.53 4.86
C GLU A 194 6.79 22.03 4.55
N TYR A 195 7.09 20.75 4.88
CA TYR A 195 8.37 20.12 4.60
C TYR A 195 8.66 20.00 3.10
N GLY A 196 7.64 19.64 2.31
CA GLY A 196 7.76 19.40 0.87
C GLY A 196 7.52 20.65 0.02
N TRP A 197 7.16 21.79 0.62
CA TRP A 197 6.85 23.01 -0.12
C TRP A 197 8.10 23.69 -0.62
N ASP A 198 8.15 23.96 -1.92
CA ASP A 198 9.19 24.81 -2.51
C ASP A 198 8.92 26.28 -2.13
N LYS A 199 9.90 26.93 -1.53
CA LYS A 199 9.81 28.32 -1.05
C LYS A 199 10.47 29.34 -1.99
N GLU A 200 11.02 28.88 -3.13
CA GLU A 200 11.67 29.74 -4.13
C GLU A 200 10.74 30.14 -5.28
#